data_90f0c6b750884407fd873940dfd9ca8a
#
_entry.id   90f0c6b750884407fd873940dfd9ca8a
#
_cell.length_a   1.000
_cell.length_b   1.000
_cell.length_c   1.000
_cell.angle_alpha   90.00
_cell.angle_beta   90.00
_cell.angle_gamma   90.00
#
_symmetry.space_group_name_H-M   'P 1'
#
loop_
_entity.id
_entity.type
_entity.pdbx_description
1 polymer ?
#
loop_
_entity_poly.entity_id
_entity_poly.type
_entity_poly.pdbx_seq_one_letter_code
_entity_poly.pdbx_strand_id
1 'polypeptide(L)'
;MEAGSKIDFWIHSDGTMYLGDRMYVPKGEVREEVLAEAHSSAYSVHPGGTKMYKDLKHHFWWNGMKREITQYVARCLVCQQVKAEHQRPGGLLQPLPIPEWKWEHITMDFVTALPRSPKGNNAV
;
A
#
# COMPACT_ATOMS: atom_id res chain seq x y z
N MET A 1 26.73 7.67 -26.84
CA MET A 1 25.84 7.02 -27.85
C MET A 1 25.05 5.97 -27.09
N GLU A 2 23.86 6.33 -26.62
CA GLU A 2 22.99 5.37 -25.95
C GLU A 2 22.30 4.52 -27.02
N ALA A 3 22.59 3.22 -26.98
CA ALA A 3 21.90 2.24 -27.81
C ALA A 3 20.44 2.19 -27.34
N GLY A 4 19.54 2.80 -28.13
CA GLY A 4 18.12 2.65 -27.95
C GLY A 4 17.77 1.18 -28.04
N SER A 5 17.44 0.54 -26.93
CA SER A 5 16.93 -0.82 -26.94
C SER A 5 15.64 -0.82 -27.75
N LYS A 6 15.66 -1.47 -28.90
CA LYS A 6 14.45 -1.77 -29.65
C LYS A 6 13.53 -2.56 -28.73
N ILE A 7 12.43 -1.96 -28.38
CA ILE A 7 11.39 -2.62 -27.61
C ILE A 7 10.61 -3.45 -28.64
N ASP A 8 10.87 -4.74 -28.68
CA ASP A 8 10.23 -5.65 -29.63
C ASP A 8 8.83 -6.00 -29.13
N PHE A 9 7.83 -5.35 -29.73
CA PHE A 9 6.43 -5.76 -29.59
C PHE A 9 6.14 -6.86 -30.60
N TRP A 10 5.43 -7.87 -30.16
CA TRP A 10 4.91 -8.91 -31.05
C TRP A 10 3.44 -9.21 -30.71
N ILE A 11 2.71 -9.71 -31.71
CA ILE A 11 1.28 -10.01 -31.58
C ILE A 11 1.12 -11.51 -31.67
N HIS A 12 0.47 -12.07 -30.66
CA HIS A 12 0.11 -13.50 -30.67
C HIS A 12 -1.05 -13.77 -31.62
N SER A 13 -1.30 -15.06 -31.94
CA SER A 13 -2.36 -15.50 -32.88
C SER A 13 -3.78 -15.13 -32.41
N ASP A 14 -3.98 -14.87 -31.14
CA ASP A 14 -5.24 -14.42 -30.54
C ASP A 14 -5.43 -12.90 -30.57
N GLY A 15 -4.49 -12.15 -31.16
CA GLY A 15 -4.51 -10.68 -31.21
C GLY A 15 -3.93 -9.98 -29.98
N THR A 16 -3.45 -10.72 -28.98
CA THR A 16 -2.85 -10.14 -27.78
C THR A 16 -1.45 -9.60 -28.09
N MET A 17 -1.18 -8.38 -27.66
CA MET A 17 0.13 -7.72 -27.82
C MET A 17 1.04 -8.01 -26.62
N TYR A 18 2.30 -8.31 -26.89
CA TYR A 18 3.31 -8.57 -25.88
C TYR A 18 4.53 -7.66 -26.04
N LEU A 19 5.17 -7.37 -24.92
CA LEU A 19 6.48 -6.72 -24.85
C LEU A 19 7.47 -7.71 -24.19
N GLY A 20 8.26 -8.41 -24.98
CA GLY A 20 8.99 -9.59 -24.51
C GLY A 20 8.01 -10.63 -24.00
N ASP A 21 8.16 -11.06 -22.74
CA ASP A 21 7.28 -12.07 -22.10
C ASP A 21 6.08 -11.45 -21.36
N ARG A 22 5.87 -10.13 -21.47
CA ARG A 22 4.84 -9.41 -20.72
C ARG A 22 3.69 -9.00 -21.64
N MET A 23 2.48 -9.33 -21.20
CA MET A 23 1.26 -8.95 -21.91
C MET A 23 1.03 -7.43 -21.81
N TYR A 24 0.76 -6.80 -22.94
CA TYR A 24 0.36 -5.39 -22.95
C TYR A 24 -1.10 -5.23 -22.51
N VAL A 25 -1.33 -4.38 -21.53
CA VAL A 25 -2.68 -4.05 -21.06
C VAL A 25 -3.06 -2.65 -21.55
N PRO A 26 -4.06 -2.53 -22.44
CA PRO A 26 -4.52 -1.23 -22.94
C PRO A 26 -5.15 -0.41 -21.81
N LYS A 27 -5.21 0.91 -22.02
CA LYS A 27 -5.92 1.78 -21.10
C LYS A 27 -7.43 1.56 -21.22
N GLY A 28 -8.12 1.36 -20.11
CA GLY A 28 -9.56 1.12 -20.08
C GLY A 28 -9.95 0.15 -18.97
N GLU A 29 -11.11 -0.40 -19.11
CA GLU A 29 -11.79 -1.28 -18.15
C GLU A 29 -10.92 -2.48 -17.73
N VAL A 30 -10.32 -3.16 -18.71
CA VAL A 30 -9.43 -4.32 -18.47
C VAL A 30 -8.26 -3.97 -17.54
N ARG A 31 -7.69 -2.76 -17.66
CA ARG A 31 -6.60 -2.32 -16.79
C ARG A 31 -7.08 -2.08 -15.36
N GLU A 32 -8.28 -1.54 -15.20
CA GLU A 32 -8.88 -1.33 -13.90
C GLU A 32 -9.21 -2.66 -13.21
N GLU A 33 -9.67 -3.64 -13.96
CA GLU A 33 -9.88 -5.01 -13.47
C GLU A 33 -8.57 -5.66 -13.00
N VAL A 34 -7.50 -5.56 -13.79
CA VAL A 34 -6.17 -6.08 -13.40
C VAL A 34 -5.67 -5.40 -12.13
N LEU A 35 -5.85 -4.09 -11.99
CA LEU A 35 -5.46 -3.35 -10.80
C LEU A 35 -6.33 -3.74 -9.59
N ALA A 36 -7.62 -3.90 -9.77
CA ALA A 36 -8.55 -4.31 -8.74
C ALA A 36 -8.23 -5.73 -8.22
N GLU A 37 -8.02 -6.67 -9.13
CA GLU A 37 -7.67 -8.05 -8.78
C GLU A 37 -6.32 -8.11 -8.03
N ALA A 38 -5.31 -7.41 -8.52
CA ALA A 38 -3.99 -7.37 -7.90
C ALA A 38 -3.96 -6.65 -6.55
N HIS A 39 -4.96 -5.84 -6.23
CA HIS A 39 -5.01 -5.07 -4.99
C HIS A 39 -6.02 -5.60 -3.97
N SER A 40 -7.21 -5.92 -4.42
CA SER A 40 -8.38 -6.16 -3.54
C SER A 40 -8.81 -7.62 -3.47
N SER A 41 -8.16 -8.54 -4.21
CA SER A 41 -8.52 -9.95 -4.12
C SER A 41 -8.17 -10.55 -2.76
N ALA A 42 -8.85 -11.63 -2.41
CA ALA A 42 -8.64 -12.36 -1.15
C ALA A 42 -7.19 -12.85 -0.96
N TYR A 43 -6.45 -13.02 -2.05
CA TYR A 43 -5.06 -13.47 -2.05
C TYR A 43 -4.05 -12.33 -1.93
N SER A 44 -4.36 -11.15 -2.46
CA SER A 44 -3.43 -10.01 -2.50
C SER A 44 -3.44 -9.18 -1.23
N VAL A 45 -4.56 -9.11 -0.52
CA VAL A 45 -4.71 -8.44 0.79
C VAL A 45 -4.14 -7.01 0.81
N HIS A 46 -4.59 -6.18 -0.11
CA HIS A 46 -4.21 -4.76 -0.21
C HIS A 46 -2.68 -4.51 -0.19
N PRO A 47 -1.91 -5.01 -1.16
CA PRO A 47 -0.47 -4.79 -1.20
C PRO A 47 -0.13 -3.31 -1.39
N GLY A 48 1.02 -2.89 -0.88
CA GLY A 48 1.55 -1.55 -1.17
C GLY A 48 1.99 -1.42 -2.63
N GLY A 49 2.03 -0.19 -3.14
CA GLY A 49 2.34 0.09 -4.54
C GLY A 49 3.65 -0.54 -5.05
N THR A 50 4.67 -0.62 -4.20
CA THR A 50 5.95 -1.25 -4.58
C THR A 50 5.82 -2.76 -4.77
N LYS A 51 5.11 -3.46 -3.88
CA LYS A 51 4.88 -4.90 -3.99
C LYS A 51 4.01 -5.19 -5.20
N MET A 52 2.86 -4.52 -5.29
CA MET A 52 1.93 -4.66 -6.41
C MET A 52 2.59 -4.43 -7.77
N TYR A 53 3.48 -3.41 -7.88
CA TYR A 53 4.25 -3.20 -9.10
C TYR A 53 5.21 -4.35 -9.40
N LYS A 54 5.90 -4.89 -8.38
CA LYS A 54 6.81 -6.03 -8.57
C LYS A 54 6.07 -7.27 -9.04
N ASP A 55 4.90 -7.52 -8.49
CA ASP A 55 4.08 -8.69 -8.83
C ASP A 55 3.53 -8.56 -10.27
N LEU A 56 2.93 -7.43 -10.59
CA LEU A 56 2.34 -7.20 -11.92
C LEU A 56 3.37 -7.12 -13.05
N LYS A 57 4.55 -6.55 -12.82
CA LYS A 57 5.56 -6.36 -13.88
C LYS A 57 6.12 -7.67 -14.44
N HIS A 58 5.93 -8.80 -13.77
CA HIS A 58 6.37 -10.10 -14.28
C HIS A 58 5.47 -10.60 -15.43
N HIS A 59 4.21 -10.21 -15.44
CA HIS A 59 3.21 -10.70 -16.37
C HIS A 59 2.67 -9.63 -17.31
N PHE A 60 2.61 -8.38 -16.85
CA PHE A 60 1.96 -7.28 -17.54
C PHE A 60 2.90 -6.11 -17.78
N TRP A 61 2.57 -5.35 -18.82
CA TRP A 61 3.26 -4.11 -19.13
C TRP A 61 2.32 -3.06 -19.74
N TRP A 62 2.47 -1.80 -19.34
CA TRP A 62 1.92 -0.62 -20.01
C TRP A 62 2.73 0.62 -19.66
N ASN A 63 2.59 1.67 -20.49
CA ASN A 63 3.33 2.91 -20.25
C ASN A 63 2.84 3.61 -18.98
N GLY A 64 3.78 4.02 -18.11
CA GLY A 64 3.48 4.68 -16.85
C GLY A 64 2.96 3.77 -15.74
N MET A 65 3.08 2.44 -15.90
CA MET A 65 2.59 1.40 -14.99
C MET A 65 2.90 1.67 -13.51
N LYS A 66 4.15 1.98 -13.17
CA LYS A 66 4.57 2.22 -11.78
C LYS A 66 3.81 3.40 -11.15
N ARG A 67 3.67 4.50 -11.90
CA ARG A 67 2.96 5.69 -11.44
C ARG A 67 1.47 5.42 -11.25
N GLU A 68 0.85 4.75 -12.20
CA GLU A 68 -0.58 4.42 -12.16
C GLU A 68 -0.92 3.49 -11.00
N ILE A 69 -0.12 2.44 -10.77
CA ILE A 69 -0.24 1.55 -9.62
C ILE A 69 -0.11 2.33 -8.30
N THR A 70 0.88 3.22 -8.20
CA THR A 70 1.05 4.04 -6.99
C THR A 70 -0.16 4.94 -6.74
N GLN A 71 -0.71 5.55 -7.78
CA GLN A 71 -1.92 6.38 -7.68
C GLN A 71 -3.15 5.56 -7.30
N TYR A 72 -3.29 4.35 -7.85
CA TYR A 72 -4.38 3.44 -7.51
C TYR A 72 -4.36 3.05 -6.02
N VAL A 73 -3.21 2.62 -5.52
CA VAL A 73 -3.03 2.26 -4.10
C VAL A 73 -3.25 3.46 -3.17
N ALA A 74 -2.81 4.66 -3.57
CA ALA A 74 -2.99 5.88 -2.78
C ALA A 74 -4.47 6.30 -2.63
N ARG A 75 -5.35 5.87 -3.53
CA ARG A 75 -6.80 6.13 -3.45
C ARG A 75 -7.56 5.11 -2.59
N CYS A 76 -6.93 4.01 -2.23
CA CYS A 76 -7.59 2.97 -1.44
C CYS A 76 -7.77 3.41 0.02
N LEU A 77 -9.01 3.62 0.43
CA LEU A 77 -9.35 4.06 1.79
C LEU A 77 -8.90 3.06 2.86
N VAL A 78 -9.02 1.76 2.59
CA VAL A 78 -8.55 0.70 3.49
C VAL A 78 -7.06 0.83 3.74
N CYS A 79 -6.27 1.02 2.67
CA CYS A 79 -4.83 1.21 2.79
C CYS A 79 -4.46 2.49 3.56
N GLN A 80 -5.22 3.56 3.39
CA GLN A 80 -4.98 4.82 4.08
C GLN A 80 -5.33 4.74 5.57
N GLN A 81 -6.38 4.00 5.93
CA GLN A 81 -6.79 3.87 7.33
C GLN A 81 -5.93 2.90 8.15
N VAL A 82 -5.44 1.83 7.52
CA VAL A 82 -4.75 0.74 8.23
C VAL A 82 -3.23 0.91 8.26
N LYS A 83 -2.65 1.55 7.22
CA LYS A 83 -1.20 1.69 7.13
C LYS A 83 -0.73 2.90 7.92
N ALA A 84 0.12 2.66 8.92
CA ALA A 84 0.81 3.71 9.64
C ALA A 84 1.67 4.56 8.70
N GLU A 85 1.65 5.87 8.87
CA GLU A 85 2.56 6.77 8.18
C GLU A 85 4.00 6.47 8.57
N HIS A 86 4.88 6.34 7.58
CA HIS A 86 6.31 6.32 7.83
C HIS A 86 6.78 7.74 8.19
N GLN A 87 6.78 8.04 9.47
CA GLN A 87 7.37 9.28 9.95
C GLN A 87 8.90 9.19 9.85
N ARG A 88 9.52 10.20 9.29
CA ARG A 88 10.97 10.36 9.40
C ARG A 88 11.30 10.58 10.87
N PRO A 89 12.42 10.02 11.40
CA PRO A 89 12.87 10.37 12.73
C PRO A 89 12.91 11.90 12.85
N GLY A 90 12.17 12.45 13.80
CA GLY A 90 12.23 13.87 14.06
C GLY A 90 13.63 14.22 14.56
N GLY A 91 14.37 15.08 13.89
CA GLY A 91 15.74 15.48 14.20
C GLY A 91 16.19 15.40 15.68
N LEU A 92 16.67 16.50 16.24
CA LEU A 92 17.05 16.55 17.67
C LEU A 92 15.81 16.43 18.55
N LEU A 93 15.99 15.80 19.70
CA LEU A 93 14.95 15.68 20.73
C LEU A 93 14.33 17.05 21.03
N GLN A 94 13.04 17.15 20.84
CA GLN A 94 12.28 18.35 21.19
C GLN A 94 11.80 18.20 22.64
N PRO A 95 11.92 19.24 23.47
CA PRO A 95 11.34 19.20 24.81
C PRO A 95 9.82 19.02 24.73
N LEU A 96 9.30 18.11 25.52
CA LEU A 96 7.86 17.94 25.63
C LEU A 96 7.21 19.21 26.21
N PRO A 97 6.07 19.66 25.69
CA PRO A 97 5.34 20.77 26.29
C PRO A 97 4.89 20.35 27.69
N ILE A 98 5.32 21.10 28.70
CA ILE A 98 4.91 20.89 30.08
C ILE A 98 3.64 21.71 30.31
N PRO A 99 2.52 21.10 30.71
CA PRO A 99 1.30 21.83 31.02
C PRO A 99 1.52 22.82 32.17
N GLU A 100 1.01 24.04 32.03
CA GLU A 100 1.13 25.07 33.08
C GLU A 100 0.22 24.77 34.27
N TRP A 101 -0.92 24.13 34.01
CA TRP A 101 -1.92 23.81 35.03
C TRP A 101 -2.17 22.31 35.13
N LYS A 102 -2.40 21.84 36.37
CA LYS A 102 -2.87 20.46 36.58
C LYS A 102 -4.24 20.26 35.94
N TRP A 103 -4.46 19.10 35.37
CA TRP A 103 -5.66 18.70 34.60
C TRP A 103 -5.79 19.28 33.20
N GLU A 104 -4.85 20.09 32.76
CA GLU A 104 -4.80 20.57 31.35
C GLU A 104 -4.55 19.43 30.38
N HIS A 105 -3.70 18.49 30.76
CA HIS A 105 -3.45 17.25 30.00
C HIS A 105 -3.62 16.04 30.94
N ILE A 106 -4.40 15.06 30.47
CA ILE A 106 -4.63 13.78 31.17
C ILE A 106 -4.21 12.66 30.25
N THR A 107 -3.35 11.77 30.74
CA THR A 107 -3.04 10.51 30.10
C THR A 107 -3.74 9.38 30.82
N MET A 108 -4.36 8.48 30.06
CA MET A 108 -5.05 7.30 30.59
C MET A 108 -4.45 6.05 29.98
N ASP A 109 -4.29 5.02 30.79
CA ASP A 109 -3.84 3.73 30.31
C ASP A 109 -4.69 2.62 30.97
N PHE A 110 -4.75 1.47 30.29
CA PHE A 110 -5.49 0.31 30.79
C PHE A 110 -4.50 -0.76 31.27
N VAL A 111 -4.55 -1.08 32.52
CA VAL A 111 -3.81 -2.22 33.07
C VAL A 111 -4.67 -3.47 32.90
N THR A 112 -4.18 -4.43 32.11
CA THR A 112 -4.86 -5.69 31.85
C THR A 112 -4.14 -6.87 32.53
N ALA A 113 -4.73 -8.06 32.48
CA ALA A 113 -4.19 -9.28 33.07
C ALA A 113 -4.02 -9.24 34.60
N LEU A 114 -4.80 -8.42 35.27
CA LEU A 114 -4.90 -8.43 36.73
C LEU A 114 -5.63 -9.70 37.25
N PRO A 115 -5.40 -10.11 38.49
CA PRO A 115 -6.22 -11.15 39.12
C PRO A 115 -7.70 -10.79 39.05
N ARG A 116 -8.55 -11.76 38.76
CA ARG A 116 -9.99 -11.53 38.62
C ARG A 116 -10.59 -11.04 39.94
N SER A 117 -11.29 -9.93 39.88
CA SER A 117 -12.10 -9.43 40.99
C SER A 117 -13.30 -10.35 41.25
N PRO A 118 -13.99 -10.27 42.42
CA PRO A 118 -15.22 -11.01 42.68
C PRO A 118 -16.33 -10.76 41.66
N LYS A 119 -16.29 -9.64 40.93
CA LYS A 119 -17.21 -9.31 39.83
C LYS A 119 -16.74 -9.82 38.45
N GLY A 120 -15.64 -10.55 38.39
CA GLY A 120 -15.11 -11.13 37.16
C GLY A 120 -14.23 -10.22 36.31
N ASN A 121 -14.01 -8.96 36.70
CA ASN A 121 -13.17 -8.02 35.94
C ASN A 121 -11.69 -8.29 36.18
N ASN A 122 -10.85 -8.12 35.16
CA ASN A 122 -9.41 -8.34 35.19
C ASN A 122 -8.61 -7.18 34.58
N ALA A 123 -9.22 -6.03 34.42
CA ALA A 123 -8.60 -4.82 33.88
C ALA A 123 -9.13 -3.59 34.66
N VAL A 124 -8.31 -2.58 34.72
CA VAL A 124 -8.63 -1.25 35.29
C VAL A 124 -8.20 -0.19 34.27
#